data_d5581b102313c3d84ea0aed040617b00
#
_entry.id   d5581b102313c3d84ea0aed040617b00
#
_cell.length_a   1.000
_cell.length_b   1.000
_cell.length_c   1.000
_cell.angle_alpha   90.00
_cell.angle_beta   90.00
_cell.angle_gamma   90.00
#
_symmetry.space_group_name_H-M   'P 1'
#
loop_
_entity.id
_entity.type
_entity.pdbx_description
1 polymer ?
#
loop_
_entity_poly.entity_id
_entity_poly.type
_entity_poly.pdbx_seq_one_letter_code
_entity_poly.pdbx_strand_id
1 'polypeptide(L)'
;MKPCLIPSSLFLLALGCGATDKNVDTSGTGATGDTTDAEPDGDADGDGVRADDGDCDDADPTVFPGADERCDGLDNDCDGAPLPGEVDEDADGTLDCDACDRAGLWPEADAITDPVALDALVSPSLGGTACTDYSAARTFLFLVLDNDDGIVEGVYTGEPFSVGQTTPDWDVVNTEHVWPRSDGADIEPRECDLHHLFPADAEANGRRGNTPFGDVTRAESWSEGGSVLGEDSEGRATFEPRDAVKGDIARAVLYFATRYAGDVSVEAQVDAERIAVFKAWHAADPPTRGDQQRSLRIAEEQGAANPFVVCPALVGAL
;
A
#
# COMPACT_ATOMS: atom_id res chain seq x y z
N MET A 1 28.32 32.62 -30.87
CA MET A 1 29.16 33.61 -30.19
C MET A 1 29.41 33.16 -28.78
N LYS A 2 30.63 33.22 -28.38
CA LYS A 2 31.28 32.58 -27.24
C LYS A 2 30.81 33.08 -25.83
N PRO A 3 31.31 32.47 -24.77
CA PRO A 3 30.75 32.31 -23.41
C PRO A 3 31.35 33.31 -22.41
N CYS A 4 30.85 33.34 -21.21
CA CYS A 4 31.52 33.94 -20.05
C CYS A 4 31.34 33.08 -18.82
N LEU A 5 32.31 32.65 -18.37
CA LEU A 5 33.29 32.20 -17.40
C LEU A 5 33.02 32.73 -15.97
N ILE A 6 33.24 31.81 -15.07
CA ILE A 6 33.30 31.81 -13.61
C ILE A 6 34.34 32.87 -13.09
N PRO A 7 34.28 33.32 -11.83
CA PRO A 7 35.32 32.79 -10.94
C PRO A 7 34.89 32.41 -9.50
N SER A 8 35.57 31.40 -9.02
CA SER A 8 35.81 31.03 -7.63
C SER A 8 36.46 32.13 -6.82
N SER A 9 36.16 32.19 -5.51
CA SER A 9 37.11 32.69 -4.53
C SER A 9 36.91 32.04 -3.15
N LEU A 10 37.94 31.41 -2.78
CA LEU A 10 38.37 30.79 -1.54
C LEU A 10 38.73 31.86 -0.48
N PHE A 11 38.42 31.62 0.82
CA PHE A 11 39.18 32.11 2.01
C PHE A 11 38.68 31.34 3.21
N LEU A 12 39.40 30.65 3.81
CA LEU A 12 40.51 30.30 4.70
C LEU A 12 40.39 30.89 6.11
N LEU A 13 40.34 29.96 7.09
CA LEU A 13 40.90 29.87 8.45
C LEU A 13 40.80 31.04 9.44
N ALA A 14 40.35 30.67 10.68
CA ALA A 14 41.16 30.93 11.88
C ALA A 14 40.76 30.00 13.03
N LEU A 15 41.78 29.38 13.60
CA LEU A 15 41.82 28.62 14.86
C LEU A 15 41.69 29.52 16.06
N GLY A 16 41.15 28.96 17.17
CA GLY A 16 41.25 29.52 18.49
C GLY A 16 41.09 28.45 19.57
N CYS A 17 42.22 27.94 20.06
CA CYS A 17 42.33 27.08 21.23
C CYS A 17 42.13 27.88 22.55
N GLY A 18 41.57 27.21 23.55
CA GLY A 18 41.60 27.71 24.94
C GLY A 18 41.11 26.67 25.92
N ALA A 19 42.03 25.88 26.46
CA ALA A 19 41.82 24.96 27.58
C ALA A 19 42.11 25.68 28.91
N THR A 20 41.48 25.23 29.99
CA THR A 20 41.96 25.00 31.35
C THR A 20 40.76 24.70 32.25
N ASP A 21 40.62 23.57 32.82
CA ASP A 21 41.25 22.79 33.88
C ASP A 21 40.78 23.15 35.32
N LYS A 22 40.40 22.06 36.05
CA LYS A 22 40.38 21.83 37.52
C LYS A 22 39.14 22.34 38.28
N ASN A 23 38.50 21.56 39.15
CA ASN A 23 39.00 20.64 40.20
C ASN A 23 37.87 19.78 40.80
N VAL A 24 38.24 18.61 41.15
CA VAL A 24 37.76 17.62 42.11
C VAL A 24 37.33 18.21 43.47
N ASP A 25 36.23 17.72 44.08
CA ASP A 25 36.26 17.08 45.40
C ASP A 25 34.96 16.28 45.74
N THR A 26 35.12 15.15 46.05
CA THR A 26 34.82 14.04 46.95
C THR A 26 33.68 14.18 47.95
N SER A 27 32.94 13.04 47.97
CA SER A 27 32.39 12.31 49.10
C SER A 27 31.05 12.74 49.69
N GLY A 28 30.13 11.75 49.60
CA GLY A 28 28.92 11.71 50.39
C GLY A 28 28.13 10.43 50.08
N THR A 29 28.38 9.39 50.83
CA THR A 29 27.68 8.11 50.89
C THR A 29 26.22 8.26 51.25
N GLY A 30 25.35 7.51 50.56
CA GLY A 30 23.97 7.29 50.96
C GLY A 30 23.25 6.36 50.01
N ALA A 31 23.20 5.09 50.37
CA ALA A 31 22.54 4.02 49.63
C ALA A 31 21.01 4.09 49.72
N THR A 32 20.39 3.37 48.78
CA THR A 32 19.07 2.76 48.73
C THR A 32 17.97 3.52 48.00
N GLY A 33 17.55 2.94 46.93
CA GLY A 33 16.32 3.25 46.24
C GLY A 33 16.44 2.91 44.76
N ASP A 34 16.66 1.63 44.47
CA ASP A 34 16.35 1.07 43.15
C ASP A 34 14.84 1.17 42.93
N THR A 35 14.45 2.20 42.23
CA THR A 35 13.29 2.19 41.39
C THR A 35 13.81 2.58 40.03
N THR A 36 13.91 1.60 39.15
CA THR A 36 14.01 1.77 37.71
C THR A 36 12.73 2.44 37.24
N ASP A 37 12.60 3.73 37.46
CA ASP A 37 11.81 4.59 36.61
C ASP A 37 12.63 4.68 35.32
N ALA A 38 12.40 3.68 34.42
CA ALA A 38 12.57 3.93 33.03
C ALA A 38 11.61 5.09 32.74
N GLU A 39 12.15 6.27 32.51
CA GLU A 39 11.41 7.32 31.80
C GLU A 39 10.83 6.60 30.60
N PRO A 40 9.51 6.66 30.37
CA PRO A 40 8.96 6.18 29.12
C PRO A 40 9.81 6.81 28.04
N ASP A 41 10.25 6.02 27.08
CA ASP A 41 11.16 6.42 26.01
C ASP A 41 10.61 7.59 25.16
N GLY A 42 9.43 8.10 25.50
CA GLY A 42 8.78 9.27 24.93
C GLY A 42 8.09 9.00 23.60
N ASP A 43 7.98 7.73 23.21
CA ASP A 43 7.23 7.19 22.08
C ASP A 43 6.08 6.39 22.71
N ALA A 44 4.87 7.01 22.79
CA ALA A 44 3.80 6.48 23.60
C ALA A 44 2.98 5.42 22.89
N ASP A 45 2.95 5.42 21.56
CA ASP A 45 2.22 4.48 20.74
C ASP A 45 3.09 3.39 20.10
N GLY A 46 4.42 3.59 20.08
CA GLY A 46 5.40 2.59 19.65
C GLY A 46 5.67 2.54 18.17
N ASP A 47 5.38 3.61 17.43
CA ASP A 47 5.62 3.70 15.99
C ASP A 47 7.08 4.00 15.62
N GLY A 48 7.90 4.39 16.60
CA GLY A 48 9.33 4.68 16.45
C GLY A 48 9.66 6.17 16.35
N VAL A 49 8.68 7.07 16.37
CA VAL A 49 8.82 8.52 16.41
C VAL A 49 8.32 9.04 17.77
N ARG A 50 8.80 10.17 18.21
CA ARG A 50 8.42 10.79 19.49
C ARG A 50 7.81 12.15 19.22
N ALA A 51 7.00 12.64 20.17
CA ALA A 51 6.50 14.00 20.11
C ALA A 51 7.62 15.04 19.96
N ASP A 52 8.79 14.86 20.64
CA ASP A 52 9.95 15.74 20.53
C ASP A 52 10.67 15.63 19.15
N ASP A 53 10.48 14.56 18.41
CA ASP A 53 11.06 14.32 17.08
C ASP A 53 10.08 14.71 15.95
N GLY A 54 8.91 15.26 16.31
CA GLY A 54 7.98 15.87 15.38
C GLY A 54 6.67 15.12 15.20
N ASP A 55 6.45 14.03 15.96
CA ASP A 55 5.18 13.33 16.02
C ASP A 55 4.09 14.27 16.54
N CYS A 56 3.03 14.44 15.77
CA CYS A 56 1.96 15.39 16.09
C CYS A 56 0.81 14.73 16.88
N ASP A 57 0.78 13.39 16.99
CA ASP A 57 -0.09 12.66 17.91
C ASP A 57 0.58 11.38 18.44
N ASP A 58 1.50 11.52 19.39
CA ASP A 58 2.26 10.46 20.09
C ASP A 58 1.39 9.42 20.85
N ALA A 59 0.12 9.37 20.53
CA ALA A 59 -0.84 8.35 21.02
C ALA A 59 -1.49 7.55 19.88
N ASP A 60 -1.22 7.90 18.62
CA ASP A 60 -1.76 7.22 17.45
C ASP A 60 -0.62 6.75 16.51
N PRO A 61 -0.31 5.45 16.47
CA PRO A 61 0.82 4.92 15.67
C PRO A 61 0.64 5.07 14.15
N THR A 62 -0.41 5.73 13.72
CA THR A 62 -0.65 6.04 12.31
C THR A 62 -0.36 7.50 11.97
N VAL A 63 0.07 8.31 12.96
CA VAL A 63 0.30 9.76 12.86
C VAL A 63 1.74 10.07 13.25
N PHE A 64 2.64 10.22 12.28
CA PHE A 64 4.04 10.55 12.50
C PHE A 64 4.66 11.20 11.25
N PRO A 65 5.76 11.96 11.34
CA PRO A 65 6.41 12.58 10.21
C PRO A 65 6.77 11.58 9.09
N GLY A 66 6.12 11.74 7.94
CA GLY A 66 6.33 10.89 6.78
C GLY A 66 5.45 9.64 6.72
N ALA A 67 4.46 9.53 7.61
CA ALA A 67 3.39 8.53 7.47
C ALA A 67 2.58 8.77 6.19
N ASP A 68 1.91 7.74 5.69
CA ASP A 68 0.99 7.90 4.58
C ASP A 68 -0.31 8.59 5.04
N GLU A 69 -0.71 9.65 4.35
CA GLU A 69 -1.99 10.31 4.57
C GLU A 69 -3.17 9.37 4.35
N ARG A 70 -4.10 9.35 5.31
CA ARG A 70 -5.33 8.55 5.30
C ARG A 70 -6.55 9.48 5.31
N CYS A 71 -7.70 8.95 4.92
CA CYS A 71 -8.96 9.67 5.01
C CYS A 71 -9.60 9.42 6.39
N ASP A 72 -9.06 10.02 7.44
CA ASP A 72 -9.54 9.84 8.82
C ASP A 72 -9.67 11.16 9.59
N GLY A 73 -9.39 12.29 8.92
CA GLY A 73 -9.47 13.64 9.50
C GLY A 73 -8.22 14.04 10.29
N LEU A 74 -7.16 13.25 10.18
CA LEU A 74 -5.89 13.51 10.84
C LEU A 74 -4.84 13.97 9.82
N ASP A 75 -3.90 14.77 10.25
CA ASP A 75 -2.67 15.11 9.53
C ASP A 75 -1.67 13.99 9.83
N ASN A 76 -1.74 12.87 9.06
CA ASN A 76 -1.00 11.66 9.40
C ASN A 76 0.52 11.85 9.23
N ASP A 77 0.98 12.65 8.26
CA ASP A 77 2.41 12.88 8.01
C ASP A 77 3.00 14.08 8.74
N CYS A 78 2.17 14.77 9.55
CA CYS A 78 2.56 15.92 10.39
C CYS A 78 3.16 17.10 9.58
N ASP A 79 2.78 17.27 8.31
CA ASP A 79 3.25 18.38 7.47
C ASP A 79 2.42 19.67 7.66
N GLY A 80 1.31 19.60 8.40
CA GLY A 80 0.38 20.68 8.71
C GLY A 80 -0.72 20.84 7.67
N ALA A 81 -0.89 19.87 6.77
CA ALA A 81 -1.88 19.90 5.71
C ALA A 81 -2.53 18.51 5.56
N PRO A 82 -3.67 18.27 6.22
CA PRO A 82 -4.39 17.00 6.06
C PRO A 82 -4.71 16.70 4.60
N LEU A 83 -5.03 15.46 4.29
CA LEU A 83 -5.36 15.02 2.93
C LEU A 83 -6.39 15.98 2.29
N PRO A 84 -6.19 16.47 1.06
CA PRO A 84 -7.20 17.25 0.37
C PRO A 84 -8.55 16.50 0.31
N GLY A 85 -9.60 17.09 0.87
CA GLY A 85 -10.89 16.46 0.99
C GLY A 85 -11.19 15.84 2.36
N GLU A 86 -10.30 15.95 3.35
CA GLU A 86 -10.60 15.62 4.75
C GLU A 86 -11.44 16.69 5.44
N VAL A 87 -12.44 17.13 4.74
CA VAL A 87 -13.49 18.03 5.21
C VAL A 87 -14.82 17.43 4.76
N ASP A 88 -15.85 17.61 5.54
CA ASP A 88 -17.23 17.28 5.21
C ASP A 88 -17.87 18.58 4.69
N GLU A 89 -17.66 18.92 3.39
CA GLU A 89 -18.12 20.18 2.82
C GLU A 89 -19.64 20.24 2.66
N ASP A 90 -20.29 19.10 2.43
CA ASP A 90 -21.75 19.01 2.28
C ASP A 90 -22.49 18.68 3.57
N ALA A 91 -21.76 18.41 4.67
CA ALA A 91 -22.27 18.14 6.00
C ALA A 91 -23.18 16.88 6.09
N ASP A 92 -22.87 15.85 5.29
CA ASP A 92 -23.58 14.57 5.33
C ASP A 92 -23.06 13.61 6.41
N GLY A 93 -21.94 13.94 7.03
CA GLY A 93 -21.29 13.17 8.10
C GLY A 93 -20.18 12.25 7.60
N THR A 94 -19.84 12.30 6.32
CA THR A 94 -18.75 11.58 5.68
C THR A 94 -17.67 12.58 5.27
N LEU A 95 -16.40 12.25 5.40
CA LEU A 95 -15.34 13.09 4.87
C LEU A 95 -15.34 13.03 3.34
N ASP A 96 -15.18 14.16 2.66
CA ASP A 96 -15.16 14.19 1.18
C ASP A 96 -14.03 13.36 0.57
N CYS A 97 -13.00 13.05 1.33
CA CYS A 97 -11.95 12.13 0.91
C CYS A 97 -12.40 10.67 0.91
N ASP A 98 -13.40 10.30 1.69
CA ASP A 98 -14.03 8.97 1.67
C ASP A 98 -15.23 8.94 0.70
N ALA A 99 -15.67 10.08 0.24
CA ALA A 99 -16.78 10.18 -0.69
C ALA A 99 -16.40 9.74 -2.11
N CYS A 100 -17.19 8.85 -2.65
CA CYS A 100 -17.03 8.29 -4.00
C CYS A 100 -17.27 9.30 -5.13
N ASP A 101 -17.79 10.48 -4.81
CA ASP A 101 -18.11 11.53 -5.76
C ASP A 101 -16.91 12.42 -6.11
N ARG A 102 -15.84 12.41 -5.28
CA ARG A 102 -14.64 13.23 -5.43
C ARG A 102 -14.07 13.24 -6.85
N ALA A 103 -14.07 12.07 -7.50
CA ALA A 103 -13.63 11.95 -8.89
C ALA A 103 -14.78 12.13 -9.88
N GLY A 104 -16.01 12.36 -9.43
CA GLY A 104 -17.21 12.37 -10.26
C GLY A 104 -17.50 11.02 -10.94
N LEU A 105 -16.88 9.96 -10.44
CA LEU A 105 -16.96 8.62 -11.07
C LEU A 105 -18.22 7.87 -10.64
N TRP A 106 -18.54 7.91 -9.34
CA TRP A 106 -19.68 7.15 -8.78
C TRP A 106 -20.41 7.96 -7.68
N PRO A 107 -21.10 9.05 -8.04
CA PRO A 107 -21.73 9.96 -7.05
C PRO A 107 -22.87 9.33 -6.23
N GLU A 108 -23.28 8.12 -6.56
CA GLU A 108 -24.35 7.39 -5.85
C GLU A 108 -23.77 6.19 -5.06
N ALA A 109 -22.44 6.07 -4.95
CA ALA A 109 -21.78 4.90 -4.39
C ALA A 109 -22.13 4.67 -2.91
N ASP A 110 -22.27 5.74 -2.12
CA ASP A 110 -22.57 5.67 -0.68
C ASP A 110 -23.98 5.11 -0.39
N ALA A 111 -24.88 5.15 -1.37
CA ALA A 111 -26.21 4.56 -1.27
C ALA A 111 -26.25 3.07 -1.64
N ILE A 112 -25.15 2.48 -2.11
CA ILE A 112 -25.08 1.12 -2.62
C ILE A 112 -24.82 0.15 -1.46
N THR A 113 -25.75 -0.77 -1.25
CA THR A 113 -25.71 -1.74 -0.14
C THR A 113 -25.87 -3.19 -0.56
N ASP A 114 -25.93 -3.46 -1.85
CA ASP A 114 -26.09 -4.81 -2.36
C ASP A 114 -25.28 -5.05 -3.67
N PRO A 115 -24.84 -6.31 -3.92
CA PRO A 115 -23.96 -6.62 -5.06
C PRO A 115 -24.57 -6.34 -6.45
N VAL A 116 -25.88 -6.38 -6.59
CA VAL A 116 -26.55 -6.15 -7.89
C VAL A 116 -26.53 -4.66 -8.24
N ALA A 117 -26.79 -3.81 -7.23
CA ALA A 117 -26.71 -2.37 -7.38
C ALA A 117 -25.24 -1.94 -7.60
N LEU A 118 -24.29 -2.56 -6.90
CA LEU A 118 -22.86 -2.35 -7.10
C LEU A 118 -22.43 -2.66 -8.55
N ASP A 119 -22.77 -3.85 -9.07
CA ASP A 119 -22.42 -4.23 -10.43
C ASP A 119 -23.02 -3.24 -11.45
N ALA A 120 -24.29 -2.86 -11.28
CA ALA A 120 -24.95 -1.90 -12.16
C ALA A 120 -24.28 -0.52 -12.13
N LEU A 121 -23.71 -0.11 -10.99
CA LEU A 121 -23.03 1.16 -10.84
C LEU A 121 -21.64 1.15 -11.49
N VAL A 122 -20.83 0.12 -11.20
CA VAL A 122 -19.39 0.13 -11.56
C VAL A 122 -19.10 -0.49 -12.93
N SER A 123 -19.83 -1.51 -13.37
CA SER A 123 -19.57 -2.21 -14.63
C SER A 123 -19.52 -1.32 -15.87
N PRO A 124 -20.37 -0.28 -16.02
CA PRO A 124 -20.27 0.62 -17.17
C PRO A 124 -18.94 1.38 -17.24
N SER A 125 -18.35 1.74 -16.13
CA SER A 125 -17.07 2.46 -16.06
C SER A 125 -15.86 1.54 -16.20
N LEU A 126 -16.01 0.24 -15.92
CA LEU A 126 -14.96 -0.75 -16.07
C LEU A 126 -14.83 -1.28 -17.51
N GLY A 127 -15.83 -1.02 -18.37
CA GLY A 127 -15.79 -1.35 -19.80
C GLY A 127 -14.83 -0.44 -20.56
N GLY A 128 -13.97 -1.02 -21.40
CA GLY A 128 -13.14 -0.22 -22.33
C GLY A 128 -11.70 -0.03 -21.92
N THR A 129 -11.16 -0.87 -21.09
CA THR A 129 -9.71 -0.85 -20.79
C THR A 129 -8.90 -1.06 -22.04
N ALA A 130 -7.97 -0.14 -22.23
CA ALA A 130 -7.11 -0.08 -23.40
C ALA A 130 -5.91 -1.06 -23.35
N CYS A 131 -5.90 -2.04 -22.44
CA CYS A 131 -4.77 -2.96 -22.38
C CYS A 131 -4.81 -3.99 -23.49
N THR A 132 -3.81 -3.96 -24.35
CA THR A 132 -3.66 -4.83 -25.53
C THR A 132 -2.25 -5.40 -25.66
N ASP A 133 -1.35 -5.15 -24.69
CA ASP A 133 0.05 -5.58 -24.74
C ASP A 133 0.61 -5.75 -23.33
N TYR A 134 0.76 -7.00 -22.90
CA TYR A 134 1.34 -7.34 -21.61
C TYR A 134 2.79 -6.84 -21.45
N SER A 135 3.58 -6.82 -22.51
CA SER A 135 4.97 -6.32 -22.43
C SER A 135 5.00 -4.81 -22.16
N ALA A 136 4.09 -4.04 -22.76
CA ALA A 136 3.94 -2.63 -22.48
C ALA A 136 3.45 -2.39 -21.03
N ALA A 137 2.43 -3.12 -20.58
CA ALA A 137 1.93 -3.03 -19.20
C ALA A 137 3.03 -3.37 -18.18
N ARG A 138 3.81 -4.43 -18.42
CA ARG A 138 4.95 -4.78 -17.58
C ARG A 138 6.02 -3.68 -17.55
N THR A 139 6.30 -3.07 -18.68
CA THR A 139 7.24 -1.96 -18.75
C THR A 139 6.75 -0.77 -17.94
N PHE A 140 5.48 -0.42 -18.07
CA PHE A 140 4.87 0.66 -17.30
C PHE A 140 4.88 0.35 -15.79
N LEU A 141 4.53 -0.88 -15.39
CA LEU A 141 4.55 -1.34 -14.00
C LEU A 141 5.93 -1.08 -13.34
N PHE A 142 6.99 -1.59 -13.95
CA PHE A 142 8.33 -1.57 -13.35
C PHE A 142 9.10 -0.26 -13.51
N LEU A 143 8.78 0.57 -14.50
CA LEU A 143 9.55 1.78 -14.79
C LEU A 143 8.83 3.07 -14.46
N VAL A 144 7.50 3.01 -14.20
CA VAL A 144 6.68 4.20 -14.00
C VAL A 144 5.74 4.07 -12.80
N LEU A 145 4.96 2.98 -12.74
CA LEU A 145 3.84 2.86 -11.81
C LEU A 145 4.32 2.58 -10.38
N ASP A 146 5.09 1.50 -10.21
CA ASP A 146 5.56 1.02 -8.91
C ASP A 146 7.09 1.21 -8.75
N ASN A 147 7.65 2.22 -9.42
CA ASN A 147 9.08 2.53 -9.38
C ASN A 147 9.31 3.81 -8.58
N ASP A 148 9.99 3.67 -7.47
CA ASP A 148 10.46 4.79 -6.65
C ASP A 148 11.99 4.94 -6.79
N ASP A 149 12.41 5.92 -7.58
CA ASP A 149 13.83 6.26 -7.89
C ASP A 149 14.69 5.05 -8.30
N GLY A 150 14.12 4.15 -9.11
CA GLY A 150 14.80 2.95 -9.61
C GLY A 150 14.68 1.73 -8.69
N ILE A 151 13.85 1.80 -7.67
CA ILE A 151 13.54 0.72 -6.74
C ILE A 151 12.08 0.29 -6.95
N VAL A 152 11.81 -1.00 -6.89
CA VAL A 152 10.46 -1.56 -6.75
C VAL A 152 10.43 -2.46 -5.53
N GLU A 153 9.30 -2.52 -4.85
CA GLU A 153 9.11 -3.40 -3.70
C GLU A 153 8.37 -4.68 -4.12
N GLY A 154 8.83 -5.83 -3.64
CA GLY A 154 8.16 -7.10 -3.84
C GLY A 154 6.89 -7.20 -2.98
N VAL A 155 5.71 -7.31 -3.62
CA VAL A 155 4.42 -7.27 -2.92
C VAL A 155 4.32 -8.26 -1.76
N TYR A 156 4.89 -9.46 -1.90
CA TYR A 156 4.77 -10.50 -0.87
C TYR A 156 5.85 -10.45 0.21
N THR A 157 7.04 -9.96 -0.13
CA THR A 157 8.19 -9.99 0.80
C THR A 157 8.48 -8.63 1.43
N GLY A 158 8.05 -7.53 0.80
CA GLY A 158 8.47 -6.18 1.19
C GLY A 158 9.93 -5.89 0.85
N GLU A 159 10.62 -6.78 0.14
CA GLU A 159 12.02 -6.59 -0.23
C GLU A 159 12.16 -5.57 -1.36
N PRO A 160 13.09 -4.62 -1.25
CA PRO A 160 13.36 -3.65 -2.30
C PRO A 160 14.29 -4.24 -3.37
N PHE A 161 13.95 -4.02 -4.63
CA PHE A 161 14.72 -4.46 -5.80
C PHE A 161 15.14 -3.29 -6.67
N SER A 162 16.43 -3.16 -6.94
CA SER A 162 16.94 -2.16 -7.89
C SER A 162 16.67 -2.60 -9.33
N VAL A 163 15.82 -1.88 -10.04
CA VAL A 163 15.46 -2.16 -11.45
C VAL A 163 16.05 -1.17 -12.44
N GLY A 164 16.45 0.01 -11.99
CA GLY A 164 17.06 1.05 -12.84
C GLY A 164 16.12 1.53 -13.94
N GLN A 165 16.58 1.48 -15.19
CA GLN A 165 15.85 1.97 -16.37
C GLN A 165 15.39 0.85 -17.33
N THR A 166 15.43 -0.38 -16.88
CA THR A 166 15.00 -1.55 -17.67
C THR A 166 14.09 -2.43 -16.85
N THR A 167 13.19 -3.16 -17.49
CA THR A 167 12.41 -4.19 -16.80
C THR A 167 13.36 -5.21 -16.16
N PRO A 168 13.11 -5.62 -14.92
CA PRO A 168 14.01 -6.54 -14.21
C PRO A 168 14.08 -7.91 -14.84
N ASP A 169 15.14 -8.65 -14.46
CA ASP A 169 15.23 -10.08 -14.76
C ASP A 169 14.10 -10.82 -14.06
N TRP A 170 13.31 -11.53 -14.81
CA TRP A 170 12.12 -12.22 -14.32
C TRP A 170 12.44 -13.38 -13.35
N ASP A 171 13.69 -13.85 -13.31
CA ASP A 171 14.15 -14.84 -12.33
C ASP A 171 14.42 -14.24 -10.94
N VAL A 172 14.50 -12.91 -10.83
CA VAL A 172 14.72 -12.19 -9.57
C VAL A 172 13.45 -11.49 -9.12
N VAL A 173 12.91 -10.62 -9.96
CA VAL A 173 11.65 -9.92 -9.76
C VAL A 173 10.78 -10.11 -10.97
N ASN A 174 9.60 -10.66 -10.77
CA ASN A 174 8.66 -10.85 -11.86
C ASN A 174 7.32 -10.13 -11.59
N THR A 175 6.36 -10.31 -12.48
CA THR A 175 5.04 -9.74 -12.33
C THR A 175 4.13 -10.76 -11.68
N GLU A 176 3.61 -10.43 -10.52
CA GLU A 176 2.49 -11.13 -9.91
C GLU A 176 1.20 -10.80 -10.66
N HIS A 177 0.43 -11.83 -10.97
CA HIS A 177 -0.96 -11.76 -11.37
C HIS A 177 -1.81 -12.19 -10.17
N VAL A 178 -2.33 -11.23 -9.41
CA VAL A 178 -3.17 -11.49 -8.23
C VAL A 178 -4.32 -12.44 -8.59
N TRP A 179 -4.99 -12.21 -9.71
CA TRP A 179 -5.82 -13.24 -10.32
C TRP A 179 -4.96 -14.15 -11.19
N PRO A 180 -4.91 -15.47 -10.92
CA PRO A 180 -3.97 -16.35 -11.61
C PRO A 180 -4.23 -16.44 -13.12
N ARG A 181 -3.13 -16.48 -13.87
CA ARG A 181 -3.20 -16.72 -15.32
C ARG A 181 -3.90 -18.04 -15.64
N SER A 182 -3.65 -19.10 -14.85
CA SER A 182 -4.31 -20.40 -15.01
C SER A 182 -5.83 -20.34 -14.83
N ASP A 183 -6.33 -19.31 -14.15
CA ASP A 183 -7.75 -19.15 -13.82
C ASP A 183 -8.43 -18.08 -14.66
N GLY A 184 -7.85 -17.80 -15.83
CA GLY A 184 -8.44 -16.98 -16.88
C GLY A 184 -7.80 -15.62 -17.10
N ALA A 185 -6.72 -15.27 -16.37
CA ALA A 185 -5.97 -14.03 -16.63
C ALA A 185 -4.82 -14.24 -17.63
N ASP A 186 -4.93 -15.17 -18.55
CA ASP A 186 -3.89 -15.53 -19.53
C ASP A 186 -4.10 -14.94 -20.92
N ILE A 187 -5.13 -14.13 -21.09
CA ILE A 187 -5.46 -13.45 -22.36
C ILE A 187 -5.79 -11.98 -22.11
N GLU A 188 -5.47 -11.13 -23.08
CA GLU A 188 -5.83 -9.72 -23.06
C GLU A 188 -7.36 -9.49 -23.13
N PRO A 189 -7.87 -8.48 -22.45
CA PRO A 189 -7.16 -7.47 -21.62
C PRO A 189 -6.80 -7.93 -20.21
N ARG A 190 -7.22 -9.11 -19.77
CA ARG A 190 -7.03 -9.63 -18.42
C ARG A 190 -5.57 -9.82 -18.04
N GLU A 191 -4.76 -10.33 -18.98
CA GLU A 191 -3.32 -10.58 -18.74
C GLU A 191 -2.53 -9.30 -18.43
N CYS A 192 -2.99 -8.17 -18.92
CA CYS A 192 -2.26 -6.92 -18.85
C CYS A 192 -2.99 -5.81 -18.07
N ASP A 193 -4.05 -6.13 -17.36
CA ASP A 193 -4.77 -5.20 -16.49
C ASP A 193 -3.94 -4.86 -15.26
N LEU A 194 -3.45 -3.62 -15.19
CA LEU A 194 -2.52 -3.17 -14.15
C LEU A 194 -3.11 -3.17 -12.74
N HIS A 195 -4.44 -3.19 -12.59
CA HIS A 195 -5.08 -3.22 -11.27
C HIS A 195 -4.87 -4.52 -10.49
N HIS A 196 -4.46 -5.60 -11.17
CA HIS A 196 -4.11 -6.86 -10.50
C HIS A 196 -2.67 -7.31 -10.75
N LEU A 197 -1.82 -6.42 -11.28
CA LEU A 197 -0.40 -6.68 -11.51
C LEU A 197 0.45 -5.95 -10.47
N PHE A 198 1.37 -6.66 -9.84
CA PHE A 198 2.33 -6.11 -8.89
C PHE A 198 3.74 -6.65 -9.13
N PRO A 199 4.80 -5.91 -8.80
CA PRO A 199 6.13 -6.47 -8.69
C PRO A 199 6.17 -7.55 -7.59
N ALA A 200 6.81 -8.67 -7.83
CA ALA A 200 6.94 -9.71 -6.83
C ALA A 200 8.31 -10.38 -6.89
N ASP A 201 8.85 -10.75 -5.73
CA ASP A 201 9.94 -11.69 -5.65
C ASP A 201 9.62 -12.98 -6.39
N ALA A 202 10.54 -13.46 -7.23
CA ALA A 202 10.27 -14.60 -8.10
C ALA A 202 10.05 -15.90 -7.34
N GLU A 203 10.72 -16.09 -6.17
CA GLU A 203 10.51 -17.25 -5.33
C GLU A 203 9.15 -17.18 -4.63
N ALA A 204 8.82 -16.06 -3.98
CA ALA A 204 7.55 -15.89 -3.29
C ALA A 204 6.36 -16.03 -4.25
N ASN A 205 6.44 -15.42 -5.44
CA ASN A 205 5.44 -15.59 -6.50
C ASN A 205 5.33 -17.06 -6.96
N GLY A 206 6.45 -17.73 -7.15
CA GLY A 206 6.48 -19.17 -7.46
C GLY A 206 5.87 -20.04 -6.36
N ARG A 207 6.02 -19.65 -5.07
CA ARG A 207 5.39 -20.33 -3.93
C ARG A 207 3.90 -20.12 -3.89
N ARG A 208 3.44 -18.89 -4.16
CA ARG A 208 2.01 -18.59 -4.24
C ARG A 208 1.38 -19.36 -5.40
N GLY A 209 1.97 -19.34 -6.59
CA GLY A 209 1.44 -20.03 -7.78
C GLY A 209 0.03 -19.57 -8.13
N ASN A 210 -0.95 -20.48 -8.07
CA ASN A 210 -2.37 -20.17 -8.24
C ASN A 210 -3.19 -20.41 -6.96
N THR A 211 -2.53 -20.55 -5.81
CA THR A 211 -3.19 -20.78 -4.53
C THR A 211 -4.08 -19.59 -4.20
N PRO A 212 -5.38 -19.81 -3.88
CA PRO A 212 -6.26 -18.73 -3.49
C PRO A 212 -5.81 -18.01 -2.22
N PHE A 213 -6.15 -16.72 -2.14
CA PHE A 213 -5.86 -15.91 -0.96
C PHE A 213 -6.85 -16.16 0.17
N GLY A 214 -6.38 -16.00 1.40
CA GLY A 214 -7.16 -16.13 2.62
C GLY A 214 -6.27 -16.23 3.86
N ASP A 215 -6.86 -16.34 5.03
CA ASP A 215 -6.13 -16.48 6.29
C ASP A 215 -5.59 -17.92 6.44
N VAL A 216 -4.29 -18.03 6.71
CA VAL A 216 -3.64 -19.31 7.04
C VAL A 216 -3.76 -19.57 8.54
N THR A 217 -4.44 -20.63 8.91
CA THR A 217 -4.69 -20.97 10.31
C THR A 217 -3.95 -22.22 10.77
N ARG A 218 -3.38 -22.98 9.84
CA ARG A 218 -2.66 -24.22 10.13
C ARG A 218 -1.79 -24.69 8.97
N ALA A 219 -0.96 -25.70 9.28
CA ALA A 219 -0.13 -26.41 8.30
C ALA A 219 0.74 -25.50 7.43
N GLU A 220 1.33 -24.45 8.04
CA GLU A 220 2.28 -23.57 7.35
C GLU A 220 3.37 -24.40 6.67
N SER A 221 3.57 -24.18 5.38
CA SER A 221 4.52 -24.90 4.54
C SER A 221 5.65 -24.00 4.02
N TRP A 222 5.42 -22.68 3.99
CA TRP A 222 6.40 -21.67 3.62
C TRP A 222 6.00 -20.32 4.23
N SER A 223 6.99 -19.52 4.63
CA SER A 223 6.78 -18.11 5.02
C SER A 223 8.02 -17.27 4.72
N GLU A 224 7.81 -16.03 4.29
CA GLU A 224 8.84 -15.03 4.02
C GLU A 224 8.21 -13.63 4.00
N GLY A 225 8.90 -12.63 4.54
CA GLY A 225 8.47 -11.23 4.54
C GLY A 225 7.10 -10.97 5.20
N GLY A 226 6.61 -11.90 6.03
CA GLY A 226 5.28 -11.85 6.61
C GLY A 226 4.19 -12.57 5.80
N SER A 227 4.48 -12.97 4.54
CA SER A 227 3.57 -13.81 3.76
C SER A 227 3.71 -15.29 4.11
N VAL A 228 2.61 -16.04 4.04
CA VAL A 228 2.53 -17.44 4.48
C VAL A 228 1.76 -18.29 3.46
N LEU A 229 2.27 -19.47 3.15
CA LEU A 229 1.56 -20.51 2.44
C LEU A 229 1.23 -21.65 3.41
N GLY A 230 -0.03 -22.06 3.49
CA GLY A 230 -0.48 -23.09 4.39
C GLY A 230 -1.90 -23.55 4.09
N GLU A 231 -2.65 -23.80 5.14
CA GLU A 231 -4.06 -24.22 5.06
C GLU A 231 -4.96 -23.28 5.86
N ASP A 232 -6.15 -23.04 5.35
CA ASP A 232 -7.22 -22.35 6.08
C ASP A 232 -7.88 -23.23 7.16
N SER A 233 -8.95 -22.74 7.78
CA SER A 233 -9.70 -23.45 8.83
C SER A 233 -10.33 -24.76 8.34
N GLU A 234 -10.60 -24.88 7.04
CA GLU A 234 -11.19 -26.05 6.40
C GLU A 234 -10.16 -27.02 5.81
N GLY A 235 -8.86 -26.66 5.83
CA GLY A 235 -7.77 -27.47 5.27
C GLY A 235 -7.58 -27.29 3.77
N ARG A 236 -8.08 -26.20 3.22
CA ARG A 236 -7.82 -25.82 1.82
C ARG A 236 -6.48 -25.09 1.75
N ALA A 237 -5.70 -25.39 0.69
CA ALA A 237 -4.48 -24.63 0.43
C ALA A 237 -4.80 -23.13 0.30
N THR A 238 -4.05 -22.30 0.99
CA THR A 238 -4.32 -20.88 1.13
C THR A 238 -3.01 -20.12 1.21
N PHE A 239 -2.95 -18.97 0.54
CA PHE A 239 -1.84 -18.03 0.65
C PHE A 239 -2.32 -16.77 1.36
N GLU A 240 -1.65 -16.42 2.45
CA GLU A 240 -1.88 -15.21 3.22
C GLU A 240 -0.74 -14.23 2.94
N PRO A 241 -0.99 -13.06 2.32
CA PRO A 241 0.02 -12.06 2.11
C PRO A 241 0.37 -11.34 3.43
N ARG A 242 1.51 -10.65 3.46
CA ARG A 242 1.91 -9.81 4.60
C ARG A 242 0.84 -8.75 4.91
N ASP A 243 0.74 -8.36 6.17
CA ASP A 243 -0.35 -7.47 6.64
C ASP A 243 -0.42 -6.15 5.88
N ALA A 244 0.72 -5.57 5.54
CA ALA A 244 0.82 -4.27 4.86
C ALA A 244 0.29 -4.24 3.41
N VAL A 245 -0.13 -5.37 2.84
CA VAL A 245 -0.69 -5.43 1.47
C VAL A 245 -1.97 -6.28 1.40
N LYS A 246 -2.52 -6.68 2.53
CA LYS A 246 -3.75 -7.49 2.56
C LYS A 246 -4.92 -6.77 1.90
N GLY A 247 -5.08 -5.48 2.22
CA GLY A 247 -6.09 -4.64 1.61
C GLY A 247 -5.91 -4.48 0.11
N ASP A 248 -4.68 -4.25 -0.36
CA ASP A 248 -4.38 -4.12 -1.78
C ASP A 248 -4.70 -5.36 -2.56
N ILE A 249 -4.29 -6.52 -2.05
CA ILE A 249 -4.60 -7.82 -2.65
C ILE A 249 -6.11 -8.06 -2.67
N ALA A 250 -6.81 -7.79 -1.55
CA ALA A 250 -8.25 -7.92 -1.48
C ALA A 250 -8.95 -7.04 -2.55
N ARG A 251 -8.59 -5.76 -2.62
CA ARG A 251 -9.14 -4.81 -3.60
C ARG A 251 -8.83 -5.21 -5.04
N ALA A 252 -7.65 -5.78 -5.31
CA ALA A 252 -7.27 -6.26 -6.63
C ALA A 252 -8.08 -7.50 -7.04
N VAL A 253 -8.27 -8.47 -6.12
CA VAL A 253 -9.11 -9.66 -6.37
C VAL A 253 -10.56 -9.27 -6.61
N LEU A 254 -11.12 -8.41 -5.75
CA LEU A 254 -12.52 -7.97 -5.85
C LEU A 254 -12.77 -7.19 -7.15
N TYR A 255 -11.84 -6.32 -7.53
CA TYR A 255 -11.88 -5.61 -8.82
C TYR A 255 -11.93 -6.59 -9.99
N PHE A 256 -11.00 -7.54 -10.04
CA PHE A 256 -10.91 -8.49 -11.14
C PHE A 256 -12.18 -9.37 -11.22
N ALA A 257 -12.66 -9.85 -10.08
CA ALA A 257 -13.88 -10.63 -9.99
C ALA A 257 -15.11 -9.86 -10.49
N THR A 258 -15.23 -8.57 -10.12
CA THR A 258 -16.33 -7.70 -10.56
C THR A 258 -16.24 -7.41 -12.05
N ARG A 259 -15.06 -7.01 -12.51
CA ARG A 259 -14.86 -6.62 -13.91
C ARG A 259 -15.04 -7.76 -14.90
N TYR A 260 -14.56 -8.94 -14.55
CA TYR A 260 -14.48 -10.09 -15.46
C TYR A 260 -15.42 -11.25 -15.08
N ALA A 261 -16.44 -10.98 -14.28
CA ALA A 261 -17.37 -11.99 -13.77
C ALA A 261 -18.01 -12.86 -14.88
N GLY A 262 -18.21 -12.30 -16.10
CA GLY A 262 -18.74 -13.03 -17.23
C GLY A 262 -17.71 -13.86 -18.02
N ASP A 263 -16.43 -13.65 -17.75
CA ASP A 263 -15.31 -14.19 -18.55
C ASP A 263 -14.51 -15.26 -17.83
N VAL A 264 -14.52 -15.28 -16.48
CA VAL A 264 -13.75 -16.19 -15.65
C VAL A 264 -14.61 -16.93 -14.64
N SER A 265 -14.14 -18.07 -14.14
CA SER A 265 -14.79 -18.76 -13.02
C SER A 265 -14.39 -18.08 -11.71
N VAL A 266 -15.30 -17.26 -11.18
CA VAL A 266 -15.05 -16.47 -9.98
C VAL A 266 -14.90 -17.37 -8.76
N GLU A 267 -15.67 -18.47 -8.68
CA GLU A 267 -15.72 -19.34 -7.49
C GLU A 267 -14.39 -20.04 -7.17
N ALA A 268 -13.47 -20.14 -8.14
CA ALA A 268 -12.16 -20.72 -7.90
C ALA A 268 -11.29 -19.87 -6.94
N GLN A 269 -11.44 -18.55 -7.00
CA GLN A 269 -10.65 -17.58 -6.24
C GLN A 269 -11.48 -16.83 -5.18
N VAL A 270 -12.80 -16.68 -5.43
CA VAL A 270 -13.70 -15.88 -4.58
C VAL A 270 -14.98 -16.69 -4.31
N ASP A 271 -15.15 -17.07 -3.06
CA ASP A 271 -16.40 -17.62 -2.50
C ASP A 271 -16.88 -16.71 -1.36
N ALA A 272 -18.05 -17.01 -0.81
CA ALA A 272 -18.64 -16.18 0.27
C ALA A 272 -17.76 -16.08 1.52
N GLU A 273 -16.96 -17.11 1.82
CA GLU A 273 -16.04 -17.10 2.96
C GLU A 273 -14.85 -16.18 2.68
N ARG A 274 -14.25 -16.27 1.49
CA ARG A 274 -13.16 -15.38 1.07
C ARG A 274 -13.58 -13.93 0.93
N ILE A 275 -14.80 -13.65 0.48
CA ILE A 275 -15.34 -12.28 0.49
C ILE A 275 -15.32 -11.70 1.91
N ALA A 276 -15.70 -12.49 2.92
CA ALA A 276 -15.66 -12.03 4.30
C ALA A 276 -14.23 -11.74 4.79
N VAL A 277 -13.25 -12.57 4.38
CA VAL A 277 -11.82 -12.35 4.64
C VAL A 277 -11.34 -11.07 3.94
N PHE A 278 -11.66 -10.88 2.68
CA PHE A 278 -11.25 -9.69 1.91
C PHE A 278 -11.86 -8.41 2.46
N LYS A 279 -13.10 -8.45 2.95
CA LYS A 279 -13.70 -7.31 3.67
C LYS A 279 -12.95 -7.00 4.97
N ALA A 280 -12.56 -8.03 5.72
CA ALA A 280 -11.79 -7.85 6.95
C ALA A 280 -10.39 -7.28 6.66
N TRP A 281 -9.71 -7.76 5.61
CA TRP A 281 -8.42 -7.25 5.17
C TRP A 281 -8.51 -5.80 4.70
N HIS A 282 -9.51 -5.49 3.89
CA HIS A 282 -9.76 -4.11 3.45
C HIS A 282 -10.00 -3.14 4.61
N ALA A 283 -10.72 -3.57 5.66
CA ALA A 283 -10.97 -2.75 6.84
C ALA A 283 -9.73 -2.58 7.72
N ALA A 284 -8.83 -3.58 7.76
CA ALA A 284 -7.59 -3.54 8.53
C ALA A 284 -6.46 -2.80 7.80
N ASP A 285 -6.51 -2.79 6.45
CA ASP A 285 -5.54 -2.16 5.55
C ASP A 285 -6.33 -1.37 4.49
N PRO A 286 -6.87 -0.19 4.86
CA PRO A 286 -7.62 0.67 3.95
C PRO A 286 -6.70 1.27 2.88
N PRO A 287 -7.25 1.71 1.72
CA PRO A 287 -6.43 2.26 0.67
C PRO A 287 -5.77 3.57 1.10
N THR A 288 -4.47 3.63 0.96
CA THR A 288 -3.65 4.82 1.18
C THR A 288 -3.80 5.82 0.03
N ARG A 289 -3.28 7.04 0.21
CA ARG A 289 -3.15 8.02 -0.88
C ARG A 289 -2.28 7.47 -2.02
N GLY A 290 -1.24 6.70 -1.71
CA GLY A 290 -0.41 6.03 -2.70
C GLY A 290 -1.22 5.10 -3.58
N ASP A 291 -2.09 4.28 -2.99
CA ASP A 291 -2.97 3.36 -3.71
C ASP A 291 -3.99 4.09 -4.59
N GLN A 292 -4.57 5.17 -4.07
CA GLN A 292 -5.47 6.01 -4.85
C GLN A 292 -4.76 6.65 -6.05
N GLN A 293 -3.56 7.20 -5.85
CA GLN A 293 -2.75 7.75 -6.93
C GLN A 293 -2.33 6.69 -7.95
N ARG A 294 -1.95 5.49 -7.47
CA ARG A 294 -1.66 4.34 -8.32
C ARG A 294 -2.86 3.99 -9.18
N SER A 295 -4.04 3.87 -8.58
CA SER A 295 -5.28 3.56 -9.29
C SER A 295 -5.65 4.62 -10.34
N LEU A 296 -5.47 5.90 -10.03
CA LEU A 296 -5.71 7.00 -10.98
C LEU A 296 -4.69 7.01 -12.13
N ARG A 297 -3.41 6.73 -11.87
CA ARG A 297 -2.40 6.57 -12.94
C ARG A 297 -2.73 5.40 -13.87
N ILE A 298 -3.24 4.30 -13.33
CA ILE A 298 -3.73 3.19 -14.14
C ILE A 298 -4.95 3.63 -14.97
N ALA A 299 -5.86 4.41 -14.41
CA ALA A 299 -7.01 4.93 -15.14
C ALA A 299 -6.60 5.86 -16.30
N GLU A 300 -5.56 6.68 -16.13
CA GLU A 300 -4.97 7.48 -17.21
C GLU A 300 -4.40 6.61 -18.32
N GLU A 301 -3.74 5.50 -18.00
CA GLU A 301 -3.10 4.59 -18.96
C GLU A 301 -4.11 3.61 -19.60
N GLN A 302 -5.04 3.06 -18.82
CA GLN A 302 -5.93 1.97 -19.24
C GLN A 302 -7.42 2.31 -19.25
N GLY A 303 -7.80 3.52 -18.83
CA GLY A 303 -9.17 4.06 -19.00
C GLY A 303 -10.15 3.75 -17.87
N ALA A 304 -9.75 3.03 -16.81
CA ALA A 304 -10.61 2.75 -15.65
C ALA A 304 -9.82 2.76 -14.34
N ALA A 305 -10.41 3.32 -13.27
CA ALA A 305 -9.91 3.22 -11.91
C ALA A 305 -10.48 1.98 -11.21
N ASN A 306 -9.79 1.48 -10.19
CA ASN A 306 -10.32 0.44 -9.32
C ASN A 306 -11.36 1.07 -8.36
N PRO A 307 -12.65 0.71 -8.44
CA PRO A 307 -13.68 1.30 -7.61
C PRO A 307 -13.45 1.05 -6.12
N PHE A 308 -12.88 -0.07 -5.75
CA PHE A 308 -12.61 -0.44 -4.36
C PHE A 308 -11.39 0.26 -3.74
N VAL A 309 -10.61 0.96 -4.56
CA VAL A 309 -9.50 1.82 -4.13
C VAL A 309 -9.99 3.27 -4.02
N VAL A 310 -10.66 3.78 -5.05
CA VAL A 310 -11.09 5.19 -5.11
C VAL A 310 -12.42 5.44 -4.40
N CYS A 311 -13.17 4.37 -4.11
CA CYS A 311 -14.43 4.36 -3.37
C CYS A 311 -14.43 3.21 -2.36
N PRO A 312 -13.69 3.28 -1.26
CA PRO A 312 -13.50 2.19 -0.31
C PRO A 312 -14.82 1.62 0.25
N ALA A 313 -15.81 2.47 0.49
CA ALA A 313 -17.13 2.10 1.00
C ALA A 313 -17.84 1.05 0.13
N LEU A 314 -17.56 0.97 -1.18
CA LEU A 314 -18.17 -0.01 -2.09
C LEU A 314 -17.83 -1.46 -1.74
N VAL A 315 -16.74 -1.74 -1.02
CA VAL A 315 -16.42 -3.09 -0.52
C VAL A 315 -17.51 -3.60 0.42
N GLY A 316 -18.18 -2.71 1.15
CA GLY A 316 -19.30 -3.03 2.01
C GLY A 316 -20.49 -3.68 1.28
N ALA A 317 -20.69 -3.34 0.01
CA ALA A 317 -21.82 -3.79 -0.81
C ALA A 317 -21.66 -5.20 -1.41
N LEU A 318 -20.47 -5.81 -1.37
CA LEU A 318 -20.18 -7.18 -1.85
C LEU A 318 -20.79 -8.31 -0.94
#